data_edc19f9b359dadc6ad14727f9b942787
#
_entry.id   edc19f9b359dadc6ad14727f9b942787
#
_cell.length_a   1.000
_cell.length_b   1.000
_cell.length_c   1.000
_cell.angle_alpha   90.00
_cell.angle_beta   90.00
_cell.angle_gamma   90.00
#
_symmetry.space_group_name_H-M   'P 1'
#
loop_
_entity.id
_entity.type
_entity.pdbx_description
1 polymer ?
#
loop_
_entity_poly.entity_id
_entity_poly.type
_entity_poly.pdbx_seq_one_letter_code
_entity_poly.pdbx_strand_id
1 'polypeptide(L)'
;MKKFISGLLGILFVVLVVVGVFICTYVFNQPSRSGDSRELISGTWTDKDANITFEFSDEGDFTITHTDNKSVIAKGWFKIQEDGGSGKIQLLVNPSDRDTTVDIGLRMKFFSTISYKNLSVPSEDESDKVATCKFIFQNSDGVYSGERKDSDGSFYDGK
;
A
#
# COMPACT_ATOMS: atom_id res chain seq x y z
N MET A 1 46.59 11.31 -11.94
CA MET A 1 45.84 11.10 -10.69
C MET A 1 44.39 11.56 -10.77
N LYS A 2 44.02 12.79 -11.15
CA LYS A 2 42.60 13.24 -11.19
C LYS A 2 41.67 12.38 -12.03
N LYS A 3 42.06 11.91 -13.21
CA LYS A 3 41.25 11.04 -14.09
C LYS A 3 41.01 9.65 -13.51
N PHE A 4 41.94 9.13 -12.74
CA PHE A 4 41.83 7.83 -12.09
C PHE A 4 40.78 7.89 -10.92
N ILE A 5 40.84 8.96 -10.15
CA ILE A 5 39.90 9.20 -9.04
C ILE A 5 38.49 9.39 -9.56
N SER A 6 38.31 10.12 -10.68
CA SER A 6 36.99 10.32 -11.31
C SER A 6 36.40 8.99 -11.84
N GLY A 7 37.21 8.11 -12.41
CA GLY A 7 36.75 6.79 -12.85
C GLY A 7 36.35 5.88 -11.67
N LEU A 8 37.13 5.91 -10.58
CA LEU A 8 36.83 5.14 -9.38
C LEU A 8 35.52 5.62 -8.71
N LEU A 9 35.30 6.93 -8.67
CA LEU A 9 34.07 7.52 -8.14
C LEU A 9 32.83 7.13 -8.97
N GLY A 10 32.96 7.08 -10.29
CA GLY A 10 31.91 6.63 -11.20
C GLY A 10 31.53 5.16 -10.97
N ILE A 11 32.53 4.29 -10.84
CA ILE A 11 32.31 2.86 -10.54
C ILE A 11 31.64 2.70 -9.18
N LEU A 12 32.10 3.42 -8.15
CA LEU A 12 31.51 3.37 -6.82
C LEU A 12 30.03 3.80 -6.84
N PHE A 13 29.70 4.84 -7.60
CA PHE A 13 28.32 5.31 -7.75
C PHE A 13 27.43 4.25 -8.41
N VAL A 14 27.89 3.63 -9.50
CA VAL A 14 27.15 2.55 -10.18
C VAL A 14 26.92 1.37 -9.24
N VAL A 15 27.94 0.97 -8.46
CA VAL A 15 27.80 -0.12 -7.49
C VAL A 15 26.78 0.22 -6.42
N LEU A 16 26.78 1.46 -5.90
CA LEU A 16 25.80 1.90 -4.91
C LEU A 16 24.37 1.89 -5.45
N VAL A 17 24.17 2.31 -6.71
CA VAL A 17 22.85 2.27 -7.36
C VAL A 17 22.39 0.82 -7.54
N VAL A 18 23.24 -0.06 -8.03
CA VAL A 18 22.92 -1.49 -8.23
C VAL A 18 22.58 -2.16 -6.89
N VAL A 19 23.37 -1.92 -5.86
CA VAL A 19 23.12 -2.46 -4.50
C VAL A 19 21.81 -1.89 -3.95
N GLY A 20 21.54 -0.60 -4.13
CA GLY A 20 20.29 0.02 -3.71
C GLY A 20 19.07 -0.60 -4.38
N VAL A 21 19.11 -0.80 -5.70
CA VAL A 21 18.05 -1.50 -6.45
C VAL A 21 17.88 -2.93 -5.97
N PHE A 22 19.00 -3.64 -5.72
CA PHE A 22 18.96 -5.03 -5.26
C PHE A 22 18.34 -5.15 -3.85
N ILE A 23 18.69 -4.23 -2.94
CA ILE A 23 18.11 -4.19 -1.58
C ILE A 23 16.61 -3.88 -1.68
N CYS A 24 16.21 -2.90 -2.49
CA CYS A 24 14.80 -2.57 -2.68
C CYS A 24 14.02 -3.76 -3.23
N THR A 25 14.49 -4.41 -4.31
CA THR A 25 13.86 -5.60 -4.87
C THR A 25 13.84 -6.77 -3.89
N TYR A 26 14.92 -6.99 -3.15
CA TYR A 26 14.98 -8.06 -2.16
C TYR A 26 14.00 -7.84 -1.00
N VAL A 27 13.93 -6.62 -0.46
CA VAL A 27 13.00 -6.28 0.62
C VAL A 27 11.54 -6.40 0.19
N PHE A 28 11.22 -5.97 -1.07
CA PHE A 28 9.86 -6.08 -1.59
C PHE A 28 9.47 -7.48 -2.08
N ASN A 29 10.42 -8.27 -2.56
CA ASN A 29 10.16 -9.64 -2.99
C ASN A 29 10.22 -10.69 -1.86
N GLN A 30 10.50 -10.28 -0.62
CA GLN A 30 10.35 -11.22 0.47
C GLN A 30 8.86 -11.56 0.64
N PRO A 31 8.49 -12.85 0.67
CA PRO A 31 7.10 -13.23 0.89
C PRO A 31 6.62 -12.63 2.21
N SER A 32 5.43 -12.04 2.18
CA SER A 32 4.73 -11.64 3.40
C SER A 32 4.65 -12.86 4.30
N ARG A 33 4.96 -12.72 5.58
CA ARG A 33 5.02 -13.86 6.50
C ARG A 33 3.66 -14.53 6.78
N SER A 34 2.56 -13.94 6.26
CA SER A 34 1.24 -14.58 6.29
C SER A 34 0.48 -14.26 5.01
N GLY A 35 -0.08 -15.29 4.40
CA GLY A 35 -1.05 -15.16 3.32
C GLY A 35 -2.33 -14.46 3.79
N ASP A 36 -2.78 -14.79 4.99
CA ASP A 36 -4.08 -14.41 5.53
C ASP A 36 -4.32 -12.89 5.59
N SER A 37 -3.35 -12.11 6.05
CA SER A 37 -3.53 -10.64 6.15
C SER A 37 -3.56 -9.95 4.81
N ARG A 38 -2.90 -10.50 3.80
CA ARG A 38 -2.93 -9.95 2.45
C ARG A 38 -4.30 -10.15 1.82
N GLU A 39 -4.87 -11.33 1.93
CA GLU A 39 -6.22 -11.64 1.46
C GLU A 39 -7.26 -10.77 2.16
N LEU A 40 -7.14 -10.59 3.48
CA LEU A 40 -8.06 -9.75 4.24
C LEU A 40 -8.00 -8.28 3.87
N ILE A 41 -6.83 -7.74 3.50
CA ILE A 41 -6.65 -6.34 3.09
C ILE A 41 -6.95 -6.12 1.60
N SER A 42 -6.76 -7.13 0.75
CA SER A 42 -7.04 -7.03 -0.68
C SER A 42 -8.49 -6.66 -0.94
N GLY A 43 -8.71 -5.89 -2.00
CA GLY A 43 -10.02 -5.39 -2.40
C GLY A 43 -10.12 -3.86 -2.37
N THR A 44 -11.33 -3.37 -2.52
CA THR A 44 -11.64 -1.93 -2.68
C THR A 44 -12.26 -1.38 -1.40
N TRP A 45 -11.54 -0.49 -0.74
CA TRP A 45 -11.94 0.17 0.49
C TRP A 45 -12.30 1.63 0.22
N THR A 46 -13.52 2.03 0.53
CA THR A 46 -14.00 3.39 0.27
C THR A 46 -14.24 4.14 1.57
N ASP A 47 -13.62 5.30 1.71
CA ASP A 47 -13.97 6.31 2.68
C ASP A 47 -14.84 7.38 1.98
N LYS A 48 -16.14 7.35 2.25
CA LYS A 48 -17.11 8.26 1.61
C LYS A 48 -16.98 9.68 2.10
N ASP A 49 -16.63 9.85 3.37
CA ASP A 49 -16.52 11.17 4.01
C ASP A 49 -15.27 11.90 3.49
N ALA A 50 -14.17 11.18 3.32
CA ALA A 50 -12.94 11.70 2.73
C ALA A 50 -12.94 11.72 1.19
N ASN A 51 -13.93 11.11 0.54
CA ASN A 51 -14.00 10.96 -0.92
C ASN A 51 -12.78 10.22 -1.50
N ILE A 52 -12.29 9.20 -0.80
CA ILE A 52 -11.08 8.44 -1.15
C ILE A 52 -11.40 6.96 -1.26
N THR A 53 -10.84 6.32 -2.27
CA THR A 53 -10.88 4.87 -2.46
C THR A 53 -9.47 4.32 -2.48
N PHE A 54 -9.22 3.30 -1.64
CA PHE A 54 -8.01 2.49 -1.61
C PHE A 54 -8.31 1.15 -2.27
N GLU A 55 -7.50 0.77 -3.22
CA GLU A 55 -7.57 -0.52 -3.89
C GLU A 55 -6.26 -1.26 -3.68
N PHE A 56 -6.32 -2.47 -3.13
CA PHE A 56 -5.19 -3.36 -2.91
C PHE A 56 -5.43 -4.66 -3.67
N SER A 57 -4.53 -5.00 -4.59
CA SER A 57 -4.64 -6.23 -5.37
C SER A 57 -3.96 -7.41 -4.67
N ASP A 58 -4.37 -8.63 -5.00
CA ASP A 58 -3.73 -9.85 -4.53
C ASP A 58 -2.30 -10.00 -5.06
N GLU A 59 -1.99 -9.35 -6.17
CA GLU A 59 -0.65 -9.33 -6.78
C GLU A 59 0.32 -8.40 -6.05
N GLY A 60 -0.20 -7.51 -5.18
CA GLY A 60 0.59 -6.59 -4.37
C GLY A 60 0.66 -5.18 -4.93
N ASP A 61 -0.19 -4.83 -5.87
CA ASP A 61 -0.34 -3.47 -6.36
C ASP A 61 -1.35 -2.71 -5.51
N PHE A 62 -1.15 -1.40 -5.36
CA PHE A 62 -2.15 -0.54 -4.78
C PHE A 62 -2.45 0.65 -5.67
N THR A 63 -3.68 1.13 -5.59
CA THR A 63 -4.12 2.39 -6.20
C THR A 63 -4.95 3.17 -5.18
N ILE A 64 -4.72 4.47 -5.08
CA ILE A 64 -5.53 5.40 -4.29
C ILE A 64 -6.13 6.41 -5.27
N THR A 65 -7.43 6.56 -5.23
CA THR A 65 -8.18 7.43 -6.14
C THR A 65 -9.17 8.30 -5.39
N HIS A 66 -9.61 9.39 -6.01
CA HIS A 66 -10.85 10.04 -5.63
C HIS A 66 -12.03 9.14 -5.96
N THR A 67 -12.99 9.03 -5.05
CA THR A 67 -14.15 8.15 -5.21
C THR A 67 -15.09 8.64 -6.32
N ASP A 68 -15.28 9.95 -6.44
CA ASP A 68 -16.22 10.61 -7.35
C ASP A 68 -15.77 10.57 -8.82
N ASN A 69 -14.55 10.99 -9.10
CA ASN A 69 -14.05 11.17 -10.46
C ASN A 69 -13.02 10.13 -10.90
N LYS A 70 -12.65 9.19 -10.00
CA LYS A 70 -11.66 8.13 -10.21
C LYS A 70 -10.25 8.63 -10.59
N SER A 71 -9.95 9.90 -10.36
CA SER A 71 -8.59 10.40 -10.58
C SER A 71 -7.61 9.78 -9.61
N VAL A 72 -6.45 9.38 -10.13
CA VAL A 72 -5.41 8.73 -9.34
C VAL A 72 -4.72 9.74 -8.44
N ILE A 73 -4.66 9.45 -7.15
CA ILE A 73 -3.90 10.20 -6.14
C ILE A 73 -2.50 9.59 -5.99
N ALA A 74 -2.42 8.27 -5.94
CA ALA A 74 -1.16 7.55 -5.90
C ALA A 74 -1.35 6.10 -6.33
N LYS A 75 -0.31 5.48 -6.90
CA LYS A 75 -0.26 4.04 -7.15
C LYS A 75 1.16 3.49 -7.02
N GLY A 76 1.27 2.19 -6.90
CA GLY A 76 2.54 1.49 -6.75
C GLY A 76 2.34 0.08 -6.22
N TRP A 77 3.30 -0.37 -5.41
CA TRP A 77 3.29 -1.72 -4.82
C TRP A 77 3.20 -1.65 -3.30
N PHE A 78 2.58 -2.66 -2.69
CA PHE A 78 2.48 -2.74 -1.25
C PHE A 78 2.95 -4.09 -0.70
N LYS A 79 3.29 -4.06 0.59
CA LYS A 79 3.62 -5.22 1.40
C LYS A 79 3.08 -5.05 2.81
N ILE A 80 2.50 -6.11 3.37
CA ILE A 80 2.05 -6.14 4.75
C ILE A 80 3.19 -6.63 5.63
N GLN A 81 3.47 -5.93 6.74
CA GLN A 81 4.52 -6.26 7.69
C GLN A 81 4.05 -7.08 8.89
N GLU A 82 2.80 -6.93 9.28
CA GLU A 82 2.22 -7.53 10.48
C GLU A 82 0.87 -8.16 10.16
N ASP A 83 0.43 -9.10 10.99
CA ASP A 83 -0.75 -9.92 10.78
C ASP A 83 -1.92 -9.54 11.69
N GLY A 84 -3.12 -9.98 11.31
CA GLY A 84 -4.33 -9.88 12.12
C GLY A 84 -5.07 -8.56 11.96
N GLY A 85 -5.91 -8.21 12.93
CA GLY A 85 -6.80 -7.03 12.87
C GLY A 85 -6.10 -5.68 12.91
N SER A 86 -4.76 -5.65 13.06
CA SER A 86 -3.95 -4.42 13.03
C SER A 86 -2.54 -4.70 12.58
N GLY A 87 -1.95 -3.76 11.86
CA GLY A 87 -0.58 -3.88 11.37
C GLY A 87 -0.13 -2.71 10.53
N LYS A 88 0.86 -2.94 9.68
CA LYS A 88 1.44 -1.93 8.80
C LYS A 88 1.47 -2.40 7.36
N ILE A 89 1.11 -1.50 6.47
CA ILE A 89 1.23 -1.64 5.03
C ILE A 89 2.36 -0.73 4.58
N GLN A 90 3.44 -1.32 4.08
CA GLN A 90 4.51 -0.56 3.42
C GLN A 90 4.13 -0.33 1.97
N LEU A 91 4.24 0.90 1.52
CA LEU A 91 3.96 1.31 0.15
C LEU A 91 5.26 1.72 -0.55
N LEU A 92 5.46 1.20 -1.75
CA LEU A 92 6.43 1.72 -2.72
C LEU A 92 5.64 2.51 -3.76
N VAL A 93 5.66 3.83 -3.61
CA VAL A 93 4.88 4.75 -4.45
C VAL A 93 5.63 5.04 -5.75
N ASN A 94 4.93 4.94 -6.88
CA ASN A 94 5.47 5.40 -8.14
C ASN A 94 5.43 6.95 -8.21
N PRO A 95 6.57 7.64 -8.26
CA PRO A 95 6.59 9.11 -8.25
C PRO A 95 5.87 9.77 -9.43
N SER A 96 5.79 9.08 -10.57
CA SER A 96 5.12 9.57 -11.77
C SER A 96 3.59 9.54 -11.67
N ASP A 97 3.08 8.74 -10.75
CA ASP A 97 1.64 8.48 -10.60
C ASP A 97 1.12 9.01 -9.24
N ARG A 98 1.74 10.07 -8.74
CA ARG A 98 1.36 10.71 -7.48
C ARG A 98 0.88 12.13 -7.74
N ASP A 99 -0.34 12.43 -7.33
CA ASP A 99 -0.88 13.79 -7.31
C ASP A 99 -0.51 14.51 -6.00
N THR A 100 0.47 15.41 -6.08
CA THR A 100 0.93 16.18 -4.91
C THR A 100 0.05 17.39 -4.60
N THR A 101 -0.96 17.69 -5.39
CA THR A 101 -1.94 18.75 -5.10
C THR A 101 -2.98 18.31 -4.08
N VAL A 102 -3.15 17.00 -3.91
CA VAL A 102 -4.06 16.39 -2.94
C VAL A 102 -3.35 16.20 -1.60
N ASP A 103 -4.01 16.50 -0.50
CA ASP A 103 -3.41 16.43 0.86
C ASP A 103 -2.82 15.04 1.16
N ILE A 104 -3.55 13.97 0.86
CA ILE A 104 -3.03 12.62 1.04
C ILE A 104 -1.82 12.34 0.13
N GLY A 105 -1.82 12.85 -1.10
CA GLY A 105 -0.71 12.71 -2.04
C GLY A 105 0.55 13.45 -1.59
N LEU A 106 0.41 14.60 -0.92
CA LEU A 106 1.54 15.32 -0.32
C LEU A 106 2.28 14.50 0.74
N ARG A 107 1.57 13.62 1.45
CA ARG A 107 2.13 12.77 2.50
C ARG A 107 2.79 11.52 1.95
N MET A 108 2.51 11.16 0.71
CA MET A 108 3.06 9.98 0.06
C MET A 108 4.47 10.27 -0.45
N LYS A 109 5.44 9.53 0.08
CA LYS A 109 6.83 9.53 -0.39
C LYS A 109 7.08 8.27 -1.19
N PHE A 110 8.25 8.17 -1.82
CA PHE A 110 8.67 6.96 -2.53
C PHE A 110 8.47 5.70 -1.66
N PHE A 111 8.89 5.77 -0.39
CA PHE A 111 8.52 4.79 0.64
C PHE A 111 7.58 5.44 1.63
N SER A 112 6.41 4.87 1.81
CA SER A 112 5.41 5.31 2.77
C SER A 112 4.90 4.13 3.58
N THR A 113 4.39 4.42 4.76
CA THR A 113 3.79 3.40 5.62
C THR A 113 2.41 3.86 6.06
N ILE A 114 1.44 2.98 5.91
CA ILE A 114 0.10 3.10 6.46
C ILE A 114 -0.03 2.10 7.59
N SER A 115 -0.51 2.52 8.75
CA SER A 115 -0.99 1.59 9.77
C SER A 115 -2.46 1.29 9.49
N TYR A 116 -2.84 0.02 9.53
CA TYR A 116 -4.24 -0.37 9.53
C TYR A 116 -4.66 -0.86 10.92
N LYS A 117 -5.89 -0.57 11.31
CA LYS A 117 -6.45 -0.94 12.61
C LYS A 117 -7.92 -1.31 12.48
N ASN A 118 -8.39 -2.09 13.44
CA ASN A 118 -9.80 -2.47 13.54
C ASN A 118 -10.32 -3.09 12.24
N LEU A 119 -9.49 -3.92 11.60
CA LEU A 119 -9.93 -4.72 10.48
C LEU A 119 -10.98 -5.71 10.98
N SER A 120 -12.19 -5.57 10.48
CA SER A 120 -13.32 -6.44 10.79
C SER A 120 -13.92 -6.90 9.47
N VAL A 121 -13.89 -8.20 9.23
CA VAL A 121 -14.53 -8.84 8.09
C VAL A 121 -15.71 -9.62 8.61
N PRO A 122 -16.93 -9.40 8.10
CA PRO A 122 -18.12 -10.14 8.51
C PRO A 122 -17.96 -11.64 8.24
N SER A 123 -18.59 -12.47 9.06
CA SER A 123 -18.69 -13.91 8.80
C SER A 123 -19.68 -14.19 7.65
N GLU A 124 -19.60 -15.40 7.07
CA GLU A 124 -20.51 -15.83 5.97
C GLU A 124 -21.99 -15.66 6.30
N ASP A 125 -22.37 -15.84 7.57
CA ASP A 125 -23.75 -15.68 8.03
C ASP A 125 -24.22 -14.20 8.08
N GLU A 126 -23.31 -13.27 7.83
CA GLU A 126 -23.52 -11.83 7.93
C GLU A 126 -23.35 -11.11 6.58
N SER A 127 -23.82 -11.71 5.50
CA SER A 127 -23.65 -11.24 4.11
C SER A 127 -24.09 -9.79 3.84
N ASP A 128 -24.94 -9.22 4.69
CA ASP A 128 -25.41 -7.84 4.58
C ASP A 128 -24.47 -6.83 5.27
N LYS A 129 -23.50 -7.31 6.05
CA LYS A 129 -22.54 -6.44 6.74
C LYS A 129 -21.37 -6.05 5.84
N VAL A 130 -20.81 -4.90 6.13
CA VAL A 130 -19.68 -4.31 5.39
C VAL A 130 -18.40 -4.58 6.17
N ALA A 131 -17.35 -5.03 5.49
CA ALA A 131 -16.03 -5.07 6.09
C ALA A 131 -15.54 -3.63 6.35
N THR A 132 -14.92 -3.42 7.50
CA THR A 132 -14.41 -2.10 7.91
C THR A 132 -12.94 -2.15 8.28
N CYS A 133 -12.21 -1.10 7.95
CA CYS A 133 -10.81 -0.94 8.33
C CYS A 133 -10.46 0.54 8.48
N LYS A 134 -9.59 0.87 9.43
CA LYS A 134 -9.05 2.23 9.56
C LYS A 134 -7.63 2.28 9.02
N PHE A 135 -7.40 3.18 8.06
CA PHE A 135 -6.09 3.45 7.47
C PHE A 135 -5.52 4.76 8.02
N ILE A 136 -4.33 4.71 8.62
CA ILE A 136 -3.67 5.83 9.28
C ILE A 136 -2.32 6.02 8.61
N PHE A 137 -2.14 7.16 7.93
CA PHE A 137 -0.85 7.48 7.32
C PHE A 137 0.16 7.88 8.41
N GLN A 138 1.36 7.33 8.29
CA GLN A 138 2.45 7.69 9.20
C GLN A 138 2.77 9.19 9.07
N ASN A 139 2.91 9.88 10.20
CA ASN A 139 3.11 11.33 10.29
C ASN A 139 1.95 12.20 9.80
N SER A 140 0.72 11.71 9.89
CA SER A 140 -0.48 12.50 9.60
C SER A 140 -1.53 12.30 10.68
N ASP A 141 -2.32 13.33 10.92
CA ASP A 141 -3.54 13.26 11.75
C ASP A 141 -4.72 12.65 10.96
N GLY A 142 -4.49 12.32 9.68
CA GLY A 142 -5.51 11.76 8.79
C GLY A 142 -5.79 10.29 9.14
N VAL A 143 -7.01 10.02 9.57
CA VAL A 143 -7.56 8.68 9.73
C VAL A 143 -8.64 8.50 8.67
N TYR A 144 -8.48 7.47 7.84
CA TYR A 144 -9.44 7.13 6.79
C TYR A 144 -10.20 5.87 7.20
N SER A 145 -11.52 5.92 7.18
CA SER A 145 -12.40 4.81 7.55
C SER A 145 -12.87 4.11 6.29
N GLY A 146 -12.14 3.08 5.87
CA GLY A 146 -12.48 2.28 4.69
C GLY A 146 -13.61 1.31 4.98
N GLU A 147 -14.61 1.31 4.11
CA GLU A 147 -15.67 0.29 4.03
C GLU A 147 -15.49 -0.50 2.74
N ARG A 148 -15.62 -1.82 2.79
CA ARG A 148 -15.60 -2.71 1.64
C ARG A 148 -16.87 -3.52 1.61
N LYS A 149 -17.60 -3.44 0.49
CA LYS A 149 -18.69 -4.36 0.19
C LYS A 149 -18.11 -5.53 -0.58
N ASP A 150 -18.23 -6.70 0.00
CA ASP A 150 -17.89 -7.93 -0.70
C ASP A 150 -19.04 -8.23 -1.65
N SER A 151 -18.81 -8.09 -2.95
CA SER A 151 -19.85 -8.20 -3.96
C SER A 151 -20.33 -9.63 -4.19
N ASP A 152 -19.62 -10.64 -3.69
CA ASP A 152 -19.85 -12.05 -4.10
C ASP A 152 -19.64 -13.10 -3.00
N GLY A 153 -19.46 -12.76 -1.73
CA GLY A 153 -19.26 -13.76 -0.67
C GLY A 153 -17.97 -14.59 -0.80
N SER A 154 -17.03 -14.20 -1.65
CA SER A 154 -15.84 -14.98 -2.00
C SER A 154 -14.69 -14.89 -1.01
N PHE A 155 -14.89 -14.32 0.18
CA PHE A 155 -13.83 -14.21 1.20
C PHE A 155 -13.43 -15.55 1.84
N TYR A 156 -14.18 -16.63 1.61
CA TYR A 156 -13.98 -17.91 2.28
C TYR A 156 -13.90 -19.11 1.35
N ASP A 157 -13.42 -18.96 0.13
CA ASP A 157 -12.93 -20.15 -0.59
C ASP A 157 -11.59 -20.58 -0.01
N GLY A 158 -11.64 -20.98 1.25
CA GLY A 158 -10.59 -21.73 1.91
C GLY A 158 -10.41 -23.06 1.20
N LYS A 159 -9.49 -23.11 0.24
CA LYS A 159 -8.85 -24.33 -0.23
C LYS A 159 -7.38 -24.27 0.07
#